data_66d4a5bbb197fb636d036bbe0eb251e8
#
_entry.id   66d4a5bbb197fb636d036bbe0eb251e8
#
_cell.length_a   1.000
_cell.length_b   1.000
_cell.length_c   1.000
_cell.angle_alpha   90.00
_cell.angle_beta   90.00
_cell.angle_gamma   90.00
#
_symmetry.space_group_name_H-M   'P 1'
#
loop_
_entity.id
_entity.type
_entity.pdbx_description
1 polymer ?
#
loop_
_entity_poly.entity_id
_entity_poly.type
_entity_poly.pdbx_seq_one_letter_code
_entity_poly.pdbx_strand_id
1 'polypeptide(L)'
;MQANVTNLDGKTVIQLQGRFDFNAHREFREAVEQAVKEAVTQILVDLGAVDYLDSSALGMLLMLRDKDKGAGKEVSLSNARGSVKQVIEIANFGKLFTIV
;
A
#
# COMPACT_ATOMS: atom_id res chain seq x y z
N MET A 1 -4.32 -11.30 6.66
CA MET A 1 -4.71 -10.09 5.88
C MET A 1 -5.32 -10.50 4.56
N GLN A 2 -6.27 -9.73 4.08
CA GLN A 2 -6.77 -9.87 2.71
C GLN A 2 -6.29 -8.69 1.87
N ALA A 3 -5.95 -8.96 0.62
CA ALA A 3 -5.52 -7.94 -0.32
C ALA A 3 -6.24 -8.16 -1.64
N ASN A 4 -6.96 -7.14 -2.11
CA ASN A 4 -7.69 -7.16 -3.36
C ASN A 4 -7.15 -6.10 -4.30
N VAL A 5 -6.96 -6.45 -5.56
CA VAL A 5 -6.48 -5.51 -6.58
C VAL A 5 -7.60 -5.27 -7.57
N THR A 6 -7.97 -4.00 -7.73
CA THR A 6 -9.00 -3.59 -8.68
C THR A 6 -8.54 -2.37 -9.45
N ASN A 7 -9.16 -2.12 -10.60
CA ASN A 7 -8.94 -0.90 -11.38
C ASN A 7 -10.16 0.01 -11.21
N LEU A 8 -9.91 1.27 -10.86
CA LEU A 8 -10.97 2.24 -10.64
C LEU A 8 -10.50 3.62 -11.10
N ASP A 9 -11.23 4.22 -12.01
CA ASP A 9 -10.99 5.58 -12.51
C ASP A 9 -9.55 5.81 -12.98
N GLY A 10 -8.98 4.85 -13.69
CA GLY A 10 -7.63 4.93 -14.24
C GLY A 10 -6.53 4.68 -13.22
N LYS A 11 -6.87 4.18 -12.04
CA LYS A 11 -5.92 3.80 -11.01
C LYS A 11 -6.03 2.33 -10.69
N THR A 12 -4.93 1.73 -10.27
CA THR A 12 -4.96 0.40 -9.66
C THR A 12 -5.07 0.59 -8.15
N VAL A 13 -6.09 0.01 -7.55
CA VAL A 13 -6.33 0.10 -6.11
C VAL A 13 -5.97 -1.23 -5.46
N ILE A 14 -5.06 -1.19 -4.50
CA ILE A 14 -4.76 -2.33 -3.62
C ILE A 14 -5.51 -2.08 -2.32
N GLN A 15 -6.59 -2.80 -2.11
CA GLN A 15 -7.39 -2.69 -0.90
C GLN A 15 -6.95 -3.74 0.10
N LEU A 16 -6.46 -3.28 1.24
CA LEU A 16 -5.97 -4.15 2.31
C LEU A 16 -6.99 -4.21 3.44
N GLN A 17 -7.10 -5.38 4.08
CA GLN A 17 -8.05 -5.60 5.15
C GLN A 17 -7.45 -6.47 6.24
N GLY A 18 -7.57 -6.05 7.49
CA GLY A 18 -7.13 -6.80 8.66
C GLY A 18 -5.79 -6.33 9.19
N ARG A 19 -4.98 -7.28 9.67
CA ARG A 19 -3.67 -6.98 10.27
C ARG A 19 -2.59 -6.96 9.19
N PHE A 20 -1.92 -5.83 9.09
CA PHE A 20 -0.79 -5.68 8.18
C PHE A 20 0.51 -5.83 8.96
N ASP A 21 0.94 -7.07 9.15
CA ASP A 21 2.14 -7.41 9.91
C ASP A 21 3.02 -8.35 9.08
N PHE A 22 4.04 -8.91 9.72
CA PHE A 22 4.98 -9.82 9.05
C PHE A 22 4.26 -10.99 8.36
N ASN A 23 3.17 -11.49 8.94
CA ASN A 23 2.43 -12.62 8.37
C ASN A 23 1.69 -12.27 7.08
N ALA A 24 1.56 -10.99 6.76
CA ALA A 24 0.89 -10.51 5.55
C ALA A 24 1.83 -10.44 4.33
N HIS A 25 3.09 -10.80 4.48
CA HIS A 25 4.12 -10.62 3.45
C HIS A 25 3.73 -11.28 2.13
N ARG A 26 3.22 -12.51 2.19
CA ARG A 26 2.85 -13.26 0.99
C ARG A 26 1.69 -12.62 0.24
N GLU A 27 0.61 -12.32 0.95
CA GLU A 27 -0.58 -11.73 0.37
C GLU A 27 -0.28 -10.36 -0.24
N PHE A 28 0.50 -9.56 0.48
CA PHE A 28 0.88 -8.24 0.00
C PHE A 28 1.75 -8.33 -1.25
N ARG A 29 2.73 -9.22 -1.26
CA ARG A 29 3.62 -9.40 -2.41
C ARG A 29 2.86 -9.82 -3.65
N GLU A 30 1.91 -10.75 -3.52
CA GLU A 30 1.08 -11.20 -4.63
C GLU A 30 0.25 -10.04 -5.20
N ALA A 31 -0.31 -9.21 -4.32
CA ALA A 31 -1.06 -8.04 -4.75
C ALA A 31 -0.18 -7.02 -5.48
N VAL A 32 1.03 -6.81 -4.99
CA VAL A 32 2.00 -5.92 -5.63
C VAL A 32 2.36 -6.40 -7.04
N GLU A 33 2.64 -7.68 -7.18
CA GLU A 33 2.98 -8.26 -8.48
C GLU A 33 1.83 -8.11 -9.47
N GLN A 34 0.60 -8.30 -9.02
CA GLN A 34 -0.57 -8.09 -9.86
C GLN A 34 -0.73 -6.62 -10.24
N ALA A 35 -0.56 -5.71 -9.30
CA ALA A 35 -0.71 -4.28 -9.53
C ALA A 35 0.34 -3.73 -10.52
N VAL A 36 1.58 -4.20 -10.41
CA VAL A 36 2.67 -3.75 -11.29
C VAL A 36 2.43 -4.14 -12.74
N LYS A 37 1.73 -5.24 -12.98
CA LYS A 37 1.42 -5.70 -14.34
C LYS A 37 0.34 -4.87 -15.03
N GLU A 38 -0.42 -4.08 -14.28
CA GLU A 38 -1.48 -3.25 -14.86
C GLU A 38 -0.89 -2.10 -15.68
N ALA A 39 -1.61 -1.68 -16.71
CA ALA A 39 -1.12 -0.65 -17.63
C ALA A 39 -1.22 0.77 -17.08
N VAL A 40 -1.85 0.97 -15.93
CA VAL A 40 -2.03 2.29 -15.32
C VAL A 40 -0.76 2.75 -14.60
N THR A 41 -0.59 4.07 -14.46
CA THR A 41 0.60 4.65 -13.84
C THR A 41 0.43 5.02 -12.38
N GLN A 42 -0.78 4.91 -11.85
CA GLN A 42 -1.07 5.28 -10.46
C GLN A 42 -1.57 4.08 -9.68
N ILE A 43 -0.98 3.85 -8.52
CA ILE A 43 -1.39 2.80 -7.60
C ILE A 43 -1.80 3.45 -6.29
N LEU A 44 -2.99 3.10 -5.83
CA LEU A 44 -3.55 3.59 -4.57
C LEU A 44 -3.64 2.42 -3.59
N VAL A 45 -2.98 2.53 -2.45
CA VAL A 45 -3.11 1.55 -1.38
C VAL A 45 -4.15 2.06 -0.39
N ASP A 46 -5.27 1.37 -0.32
CA ASP A 46 -6.37 1.71 0.58
C ASP A 46 -6.18 1.01 1.92
N LEU A 47 -5.96 1.79 2.95
CA LEU A 47 -5.70 1.32 4.31
C LEU A 47 -6.93 1.42 5.22
N GLY A 48 -8.09 1.76 4.65
CA GLY A 48 -9.30 2.02 5.44
C GLY A 48 -9.80 0.85 6.27
N ALA A 49 -9.54 -0.39 5.83
CA ALA A 49 -9.93 -1.61 6.53
C ALA A 49 -8.77 -2.28 7.27
N VAL A 50 -7.62 -1.63 7.35
CA VAL A 50 -6.47 -2.12 8.12
C VAL A 50 -6.61 -1.63 9.57
N ASP A 51 -6.56 -2.57 10.51
CA ASP A 51 -6.72 -2.26 11.93
C ASP A 51 -5.41 -2.29 12.72
N TYR A 52 -4.32 -2.75 12.11
CA TYR A 52 -3.02 -2.84 12.75
C TYR A 52 -1.92 -2.80 11.70
N LEU A 53 -0.84 -2.11 11.99
CA LEU A 53 0.30 -1.99 11.08
C LEU A 53 1.58 -1.89 11.92
N ASP A 54 2.58 -2.71 11.59
CA ASP A 54 3.86 -2.72 12.29
C ASP A 54 5.02 -2.30 11.37
N SER A 55 6.25 -2.37 11.89
CA SER A 55 7.44 -1.98 11.12
C SER A 55 7.68 -2.89 9.92
N SER A 56 7.28 -4.15 9.99
CA SER A 56 7.36 -5.04 8.83
C SER A 56 6.48 -4.56 7.69
N ALA A 57 5.28 -4.09 8.02
CA ALA A 57 4.37 -3.52 7.03
C ALA A 57 4.95 -2.27 6.38
N LEU A 58 5.59 -1.41 7.18
CA LEU A 58 6.24 -0.22 6.63
C LEU A 58 7.32 -0.60 5.61
N GLY A 59 8.11 -1.63 5.91
CA GLY A 59 9.11 -2.15 4.98
C GLY A 59 8.49 -2.67 3.70
N MET A 60 7.35 -3.35 3.80
CA MET A 60 6.64 -3.85 2.63
C MET A 60 6.11 -2.71 1.75
N LEU A 61 5.59 -1.65 2.37
CA LEU A 61 5.15 -0.47 1.63
C LEU A 61 6.31 0.21 0.90
N LEU A 62 7.46 0.29 1.53
CA LEU A 62 8.66 0.84 0.88
C LEU A 62 9.10 -0.03 -0.30
N MET A 63 9.01 -1.34 -0.17
CA MET A 63 9.33 -2.25 -1.26
C MET A 63 8.37 -2.05 -2.45
N LEU A 64 7.09 -1.86 -2.19
CA LEU A 64 6.11 -1.53 -3.22
C LEU A 64 6.48 -0.23 -3.92
N ARG A 65 6.80 0.81 -3.16
CA ARG A 65 7.19 2.10 -3.71
C ARG A 65 8.39 1.98 -4.64
N ASP A 66 9.42 1.26 -4.22
CA ASP A 66 10.63 1.12 -5.02
C ASP A 66 10.37 0.35 -6.31
N LYS A 67 9.56 -0.71 -6.24
CA LYS A 67 9.21 -1.51 -7.40
C LYS A 67 8.38 -0.72 -8.40
N ASP A 68 7.42 0.05 -7.92
CA ASP A 68 6.55 0.86 -8.77
C ASP A 68 7.30 2.03 -9.39
N LYS A 69 8.21 2.64 -8.65
CA LYS A 69 9.03 3.73 -9.16
C LYS A 69 9.91 3.23 -10.32
N GLY A 70 10.46 2.04 -10.20
CA GLY A 70 11.21 1.41 -11.28
C GLY A 70 10.35 1.11 -12.51
N ALA A 71 9.04 0.93 -12.33
CA ALA A 71 8.08 0.69 -13.41
C ALA A 71 7.41 1.99 -13.90
N GLY A 72 7.84 3.15 -13.42
CA GLY A 72 7.27 4.44 -13.82
C GLY A 72 5.91 4.74 -13.20
N LYS A 73 5.59 4.14 -12.06
CA LYS A 73 4.30 4.30 -11.39
C LYS A 73 4.45 5.11 -10.11
N GLU A 74 3.38 5.78 -9.71
CA GLU A 74 3.30 6.51 -8.43
C GLU A 74 2.42 5.76 -7.46
N VAL A 75 2.81 5.77 -6.18
CA VAL A 75 2.05 5.11 -5.11
C VAL A 75 1.51 6.15 -4.15
N SER A 76 0.20 6.08 -3.91
CA SER A 76 -0.49 6.89 -2.91
C SER A 76 -1.07 5.98 -1.83
N LEU A 77 -1.14 6.48 -0.60
CA LEU A 77 -1.77 5.79 0.52
C LEU A 77 -3.05 6.54 0.88
N SER A 78 -4.14 5.81 1.08
CA SER A 78 -5.43 6.44 1.38
C SER A 78 -6.11 5.83 2.58
N ASN A 79 -6.96 6.63 3.21
CA ASN A 79 -7.86 6.20 4.27
C ASN A 79 -7.17 5.68 5.54
N ALA A 80 -5.90 6.01 5.75
CA ALA A 80 -5.24 5.69 7.00
C ALA A 80 -5.93 6.41 8.16
N ARG A 81 -6.20 5.70 9.24
CA ARG A 81 -6.89 6.28 10.40
C ARG A 81 -6.45 5.59 11.69
N GLY A 82 -6.72 6.26 12.82
CA GLY A 82 -6.40 5.72 14.14
C GLY A 82 -4.91 5.45 14.30
N SER A 83 -4.57 4.29 14.87
CA SER A 83 -3.19 3.91 15.12
C SER A 83 -2.40 3.71 13.82
N VAL A 84 -3.06 3.28 12.75
CA VAL A 84 -2.43 3.11 11.43
C VAL A 84 -1.92 4.47 10.93
N LYS A 85 -2.76 5.50 11.02
CA LYS A 85 -2.39 6.86 10.63
C LYS A 85 -1.21 7.38 11.45
N GLN A 86 -1.23 7.13 12.77
CA GLN A 86 -0.15 7.56 13.66
C GLN A 86 1.18 6.92 13.29
N VAL A 87 1.19 5.63 13.00
CA VAL A 87 2.42 4.92 12.60
C VAL A 87 2.98 5.50 11.33
N ILE A 88 2.14 5.76 10.33
CA ILE A 88 2.55 6.33 9.05
C ILE A 88 3.11 7.74 9.23
N GLU A 89 2.50 8.55 10.09
CA GLU A 89 2.97 9.92 10.38
C GLU A 89 4.31 9.89 11.10
N ILE A 90 4.47 9.04 12.13
CA ILE A 90 5.71 8.92 12.89
C ILE A 90 6.86 8.46 12.00
N ALA A 91 6.58 7.58 11.03
CA ALA A 91 7.57 7.10 10.09
C ALA A 91 7.90 8.10 8.98
N ASN A 92 7.25 9.27 8.96
CA ASN A 92 7.43 10.31 7.93
C ASN A 92 7.14 9.83 6.52
N PHE A 93 6.17 8.94 6.38
CA PHE A 93 5.81 8.37 5.08
C PHE A 93 5.20 9.40 4.14
N GLY A 94 4.72 10.53 4.64
CA GLY A 94 4.26 11.63 3.80
C GLY A 94 5.35 12.22 2.92
N LYS A 95 6.63 11.98 3.23
CA LYS A 95 7.75 12.40 2.38
C LYS A 95 8.06 11.40 1.28
N LEU A 96 7.56 10.16 1.40
CA LEU A 96 7.87 9.07 0.48
C LEU A 96 6.67 8.69 -0.38
N PHE A 97 5.47 8.93 0.10
CA PHE A 97 4.21 8.62 -0.57
C PHE A 97 3.33 9.85 -0.62
N THR A 98 2.45 9.89 -1.61
CA THR A 98 1.34 10.83 -1.57
C THR A 98 0.29 10.28 -0.61
N ILE A 99 -0.07 11.07 0.40
CA ILE A 99 -1.08 10.70 1.38
C ILE A 99 -2.40 11.41 1.01
N VAL A 100 -3.43 10.63 0.77
CA VAL A 100 -4.75 11.17 0.40
C VAL A 100 -5.85 10.70 1.35
#